data_d12c6d3028dff3ef51d2c3c9fba5fc9c
#
_entry.id   d12c6d3028dff3ef51d2c3c9fba5fc9c
#
_cell.length_a   1.000
_cell.length_b   1.000
_cell.length_c   1.000
_cell.angle_alpha   90.00
_cell.angle_beta   90.00
_cell.angle_gamma   90.00
#
_symmetry.space_group_name_H-M   'P 1'
#
loop_
_entity.id
_entity.type
_entity.pdbx_description
1 polymer ?
#
loop_
_entity_poly.entity_id
_entity_poly.type
_entity_poly.pdbx_seq_one_letter_code
_entity_poly.pdbx_strand_id
1 'polypeptide(L)'
;MFEDLEKKISYTFQNKEILLRALTHRSFSHENAERNIDDNETMEFLGDSILGFIISELLFNAYAQDYTEGHMSKVKSYIISTDILSTKARDIDLGHHLLLGRGEEKTGGRSKRSLLANTFEALIAAIYLDGGFDAAKNFVHHYFKETIHDVVERDFHFNDFKSILQEKLQSIGELPPDYGIILEEGPHHQKVFHVDIRIRNVAVACGTGTTKKEAEQDAAKKAYEQLAGGELEYLLAKRENPVS
;
A
#
# COMPACT_ATOMS: atom_id res chain seq x y z
N MET A 1 -25.44 -19.07 -12.17
CA MET A 1 -24.82 -17.80 -12.61
C MET A 1 -23.65 -17.39 -11.71
N PHE A 2 -23.80 -17.50 -10.39
CA PHE A 2 -22.78 -17.03 -9.44
C PHE A 2 -21.89 -18.14 -8.85
N GLU A 3 -22.23 -19.41 -9.06
CA GLU A 3 -21.54 -20.56 -8.45
C GLU A 3 -20.05 -20.63 -8.74
N ASP A 4 -19.64 -20.22 -9.96
CA ASP A 4 -18.23 -20.19 -10.32
C ASP A 4 -17.45 -19.11 -9.53
N LEU A 5 -18.02 -17.90 -9.40
CA LEU A 5 -17.44 -16.84 -8.59
C LEU A 5 -17.40 -17.24 -7.12
N GLU A 6 -18.48 -17.79 -6.58
CA GLU A 6 -18.57 -18.23 -5.18
C GLU A 6 -17.53 -19.30 -4.84
N LYS A 7 -17.26 -20.23 -5.77
CA LYS A 7 -16.17 -21.20 -5.62
C LYS A 7 -14.80 -20.54 -5.59
N LYS A 8 -14.56 -19.59 -6.51
CA LYS A 8 -13.27 -18.86 -6.57
C LYS A 8 -13.01 -18.06 -5.30
N ILE A 9 -14.04 -17.39 -4.77
CA ILE A 9 -13.90 -16.57 -3.56
C ILE A 9 -14.04 -17.39 -2.26
N SER A 10 -14.32 -18.68 -2.35
CA SER A 10 -14.56 -19.57 -1.19
C SER A 10 -15.64 -19.04 -0.24
N TYR A 11 -16.66 -18.36 -0.79
CA TYR A 11 -17.79 -17.81 -0.03
C TYR A 11 -19.10 -18.03 -0.79
N THR A 12 -20.11 -18.57 -0.10
CA THR A 12 -21.45 -18.82 -0.65
C THR A 12 -22.43 -17.82 -0.05
N PHE A 13 -23.01 -16.96 -0.90
CA PHE A 13 -23.97 -15.96 -0.46
C PHE A 13 -25.31 -16.61 -0.06
N GLN A 14 -25.83 -16.20 1.09
CA GLN A 14 -27.19 -16.55 1.54
C GLN A 14 -28.22 -15.75 0.74
N ASN A 15 -27.95 -14.45 0.50
CA ASN A 15 -28.77 -13.59 -0.35
C ASN A 15 -28.05 -13.25 -1.66
N LYS A 16 -28.49 -13.90 -2.75
CA LYS A 16 -27.90 -13.67 -4.09
C LYS A 16 -28.18 -12.28 -4.68
N GLU A 17 -29.16 -11.54 -4.16
CA GLU A 17 -29.47 -10.19 -4.61
C GLU A 17 -28.36 -9.21 -4.20
N ILE A 18 -27.75 -9.42 -3.03
CA ILE A 18 -26.60 -8.64 -2.57
C ILE A 18 -25.42 -8.82 -3.54
N LEU A 19 -25.13 -10.07 -3.93
CA LEU A 19 -24.08 -10.33 -4.92
C LEU A 19 -24.42 -9.75 -6.28
N LEU A 20 -25.68 -9.90 -6.74
CA LEU A 20 -26.13 -9.33 -8.00
C LEU A 20 -25.88 -7.82 -8.03
N ARG A 21 -26.24 -7.10 -6.98
CA ARG A 21 -26.03 -5.67 -6.86
C ARG A 21 -24.54 -5.31 -6.89
N ALA A 22 -23.68 -6.02 -6.15
CA ALA A 22 -22.25 -5.78 -6.16
C ALA A 22 -21.60 -5.93 -7.54
N LEU A 23 -22.16 -6.78 -8.39
CA LEU A 23 -21.70 -7.03 -9.76
C LEU A 23 -22.35 -6.09 -10.81
N THR A 24 -23.30 -5.25 -10.41
CA THR A 24 -24.07 -4.40 -11.32
C THR A 24 -23.43 -3.01 -11.42
N HIS A 25 -22.83 -2.72 -12.57
CA HIS A 25 -22.33 -1.39 -12.88
C HIS A 25 -23.47 -0.45 -13.24
N ARG A 26 -23.36 0.85 -12.91
CA ARG A 26 -24.39 1.87 -13.19
C ARG A 26 -24.87 1.93 -14.64
N SER A 27 -24.00 1.61 -15.60
CA SER A 27 -24.40 1.58 -17.01
C SER A 27 -25.46 0.51 -17.30
N PHE A 28 -25.39 -0.63 -16.62
CA PHE A 28 -26.39 -1.70 -16.73
C PHE A 28 -27.69 -1.30 -16.06
N SER A 29 -27.63 -0.76 -14.86
CA SER A 29 -28.79 -0.27 -14.11
C SER A 29 -29.57 0.79 -14.91
N HIS A 30 -28.85 1.78 -15.49
CA HIS A 30 -29.48 2.80 -16.34
C HIS A 30 -30.12 2.24 -17.62
N GLU A 31 -29.45 1.30 -18.32
CA GLU A 31 -29.99 0.70 -19.54
C GLU A 31 -31.16 -0.28 -19.27
N ASN A 32 -31.32 -0.74 -18.04
CA ASN A 32 -32.33 -1.72 -17.63
C ASN A 32 -33.15 -1.22 -16.44
N ALA A 33 -33.52 0.05 -16.42
CA ALA A 33 -34.21 0.69 -15.31
C ALA A 33 -35.55 -0.02 -14.93
N GLU A 34 -36.19 -0.68 -15.91
CA GLU A 34 -37.39 -1.48 -15.67
C GLU A 34 -37.16 -2.70 -14.78
N ARG A 35 -35.92 -3.17 -14.63
CA ARG A 35 -35.58 -4.32 -13.75
C ARG A 35 -35.42 -3.91 -12.31
N ASN A 36 -35.38 -2.62 -12.02
CA ASN A 36 -35.21 -2.07 -10.66
C ASN A 36 -34.05 -2.69 -9.89
N ILE A 37 -32.89 -2.88 -10.56
CA ILE A 37 -31.66 -3.39 -9.97
C ILE A 37 -30.78 -2.18 -9.67
N ASP A 38 -30.45 -1.98 -8.39
CA ASP A 38 -29.52 -0.95 -7.96
C ASP A 38 -28.09 -1.27 -8.45
N ASP A 39 -27.31 -0.22 -8.70
CA ASP A 39 -25.90 -0.34 -9.00
C ASP A 39 -25.03 -0.57 -7.74
N ASN A 40 -23.74 -0.73 -7.98
CA ASN A 40 -22.76 -1.04 -6.94
C ASN A 40 -22.04 0.18 -6.33
N GLU A 41 -22.33 1.42 -6.76
CA GLU A 41 -21.57 2.61 -6.30
C GLU A 41 -21.59 2.79 -4.77
N THR A 42 -22.75 2.62 -4.15
CA THR A 42 -22.87 2.73 -2.68
C THR A 42 -22.24 1.54 -1.94
N MET A 43 -22.15 0.39 -2.57
CA MET A 43 -21.43 -0.77 -2.03
C MET A 43 -19.91 -0.61 -2.17
N GLU A 44 -19.43 -0.03 -3.28
CA GLU A 44 -18.04 0.38 -3.45
C GLU A 44 -17.61 1.29 -2.29
N PHE A 45 -18.36 2.36 -2.01
CA PHE A 45 -18.09 3.28 -0.90
C PHE A 45 -17.99 2.57 0.46
N LEU A 46 -18.91 1.63 0.74
CA LEU A 46 -18.87 0.85 1.97
C LEU A 46 -17.68 -0.11 1.99
N GLY A 47 -17.41 -0.76 0.85
CA GLY A 47 -16.33 -1.74 0.71
C GLY A 47 -14.94 -1.13 0.87
N ASP A 48 -14.70 0.06 0.31
CA ASP A 48 -13.46 0.83 0.53
C ASP A 48 -13.20 1.05 2.03
N SER A 49 -14.24 1.49 2.76
CA SER A 49 -14.14 1.73 4.20
C SER A 49 -13.83 0.45 4.99
N ILE A 50 -14.49 -0.66 4.66
CA ILE A 50 -14.26 -1.96 5.31
C ILE A 50 -12.85 -2.48 4.99
N LEU A 51 -12.45 -2.43 3.73
CA LEU A 51 -11.11 -2.83 3.27
C LEU A 51 -10.04 -2.00 3.99
N GLY A 52 -10.21 -0.67 3.98
CA GLY A 52 -9.27 0.26 4.63
C GLY A 52 -9.12 -0.02 6.12
N PHE A 53 -10.22 -0.35 6.82
CA PHE A 53 -10.18 -0.73 8.23
C PHE A 53 -9.44 -2.06 8.45
N ILE A 54 -9.78 -3.11 7.68
CA ILE A 54 -9.17 -4.44 7.85
C ILE A 54 -7.67 -4.40 7.54
N ILE A 55 -7.26 -3.72 6.46
CA ILE A 55 -5.83 -3.57 6.15
C ILE A 55 -5.11 -2.78 7.25
N SER A 56 -5.72 -1.71 7.79
CA SER A 56 -5.13 -0.97 8.92
C SER A 56 -4.96 -1.85 10.16
N GLU A 57 -5.95 -2.67 10.50
CA GLU A 57 -5.88 -3.62 11.62
C GLU A 57 -4.76 -4.66 11.41
N LEU A 58 -4.64 -5.21 10.20
CA LEU A 58 -3.60 -6.19 9.87
C LEU A 58 -2.21 -5.58 10.00
N LEU A 59 -2.01 -4.37 9.46
CA LEU A 59 -0.73 -3.66 9.55
C LEU A 59 -0.40 -3.30 11.00
N PHE A 60 -1.35 -2.80 11.76
CA PHE A 60 -1.17 -2.46 13.17
C PHE A 60 -0.75 -3.67 13.99
N ASN A 61 -1.49 -4.79 13.87
CA ASN A 61 -1.21 -6.00 14.64
C ASN A 61 0.15 -6.63 14.31
N ALA A 62 0.58 -6.55 13.05
CA ALA A 62 1.82 -7.17 12.62
C ALA A 62 3.06 -6.27 12.77
N TYR A 63 2.90 -4.95 12.63
CA TYR A 63 4.05 -4.06 12.36
C TYR A 63 4.08 -2.78 13.20
N ALA A 64 3.15 -2.55 14.13
CA ALA A 64 3.11 -1.30 14.93
C ALA A 64 4.34 -1.09 15.83
N GLN A 65 5.12 -2.14 16.10
CA GLN A 65 6.37 -2.04 16.85
C GLN A 65 7.53 -1.53 15.98
N ASP A 66 7.47 -1.79 14.67
CA ASP A 66 8.57 -1.58 13.74
C ASP A 66 8.35 -0.37 12.82
N TYR A 67 7.09 0.07 12.66
CA TYR A 67 6.72 1.12 11.72
C TYR A 67 5.98 2.29 12.35
N THR A 68 6.25 3.50 11.84
CA THR A 68 5.50 4.70 12.21
C THR A 68 4.11 4.70 11.55
N GLU A 69 3.20 5.54 12.05
CA GLU A 69 1.88 5.76 11.45
C GLU A 69 1.99 6.18 9.98
N GLY A 70 2.89 7.14 9.67
CA GLY A 70 3.11 7.62 8.31
C GLY A 70 3.55 6.51 7.36
N HIS A 71 4.38 5.58 7.83
CA HIS A 71 4.79 4.41 7.05
C HIS A 71 3.62 3.45 6.81
N MET A 72 2.90 3.06 7.86
CA MET A 72 1.72 2.19 7.73
C MET A 72 0.65 2.79 6.81
N SER A 73 0.46 4.12 6.83
CA SER A 73 -0.47 4.83 5.94
C SER A 73 -0.04 4.75 4.47
N LYS A 74 1.25 4.87 4.16
CA LYS A 74 1.79 4.70 2.80
C LYS A 74 1.60 3.27 2.31
N VAL A 75 1.96 2.26 3.13
CA VAL A 75 1.78 0.84 2.82
C VAL A 75 0.31 0.53 2.57
N LYS A 76 -0.58 0.99 3.46
CA LYS A 76 -2.02 0.85 3.27
C LYS A 76 -2.48 1.44 1.93
N SER A 77 -2.12 2.69 1.64
CA SER A 77 -2.52 3.37 0.40
C SER A 77 -2.06 2.63 -0.85
N TYR A 78 -0.88 2.01 -0.81
CA TYR A 78 -0.39 1.18 -1.90
C TYR A 78 -1.21 -0.10 -2.05
N ILE A 79 -1.47 -0.82 -0.94
CA ILE A 79 -2.21 -2.09 -0.94
C ILE A 79 -3.65 -1.92 -1.44
N ILE A 80 -4.33 -0.82 -1.08
CA ILE A 80 -5.71 -0.53 -1.52
C ILE A 80 -5.75 0.28 -2.83
N SER A 81 -4.64 0.41 -3.55
CA SER A 81 -4.62 1.14 -4.82
C SER A 81 -5.41 0.41 -5.93
N THR A 82 -5.92 1.18 -6.87
CA THR A 82 -6.63 0.64 -8.05
C THR A 82 -5.83 -0.44 -8.77
N ASP A 83 -4.49 -0.32 -8.83
CA ASP A 83 -3.64 -1.30 -9.50
C ASP A 83 -3.65 -2.66 -8.78
N ILE A 84 -3.50 -2.66 -7.46
CA ILE A 84 -3.55 -3.88 -6.65
C ILE A 84 -4.95 -4.48 -6.68
N LEU A 85 -5.99 -3.67 -6.40
CA LEU A 85 -7.38 -4.16 -6.38
C LEU A 85 -7.80 -4.73 -7.72
N SER A 86 -7.46 -4.06 -8.82
CA SER A 86 -7.76 -4.60 -10.16
C SER A 86 -7.03 -5.90 -10.47
N THR A 87 -5.84 -6.11 -9.91
CA THR A 87 -5.11 -7.38 -10.02
C THR A 87 -5.84 -8.47 -9.24
N LYS A 88 -6.22 -8.22 -7.98
CA LYS A 88 -7.02 -9.16 -7.18
C LYS A 88 -8.36 -9.51 -7.83
N ALA A 89 -9.00 -8.53 -8.45
CA ALA A 89 -10.23 -8.76 -9.21
C ALA A 89 -10.01 -9.69 -10.43
N ARG A 90 -8.85 -9.58 -11.11
CA ARG A 90 -8.49 -10.49 -12.22
C ARG A 90 -8.19 -11.90 -11.71
N ASP A 91 -7.53 -12.05 -10.57
CA ASP A 91 -7.19 -13.36 -9.99
C ASP A 91 -8.45 -14.22 -9.76
N ILE A 92 -9.60 -13.60 -9.49
CA ILE A 92 -10.90 -14.27 -9.35
C ILE A 92 -11.79 -14.18 -10.59
N ASP A 93 -11.24 -13.65 -11.70
CA ASP A 93 -11.98 -13.45 -12.97
C ASP A 93 -13.27 -12.62 -12.80
N LEU A 94 -13.22 -11.61 -11.90
CA LEU A 94 -14.39 -10.81 -11.54
C LEU A 94 -15.00 -10.09 -12.74
N GLY A 95 -14.17 -9.67 -13.69
CA GLY A 95 -14.61 -9.00 -14.91
C GLY A 95 -15.61 -9.79 -15.74
N HIS A 96 -15.51 -11.15 -15.74
CA HIS A 96 -16.46 -12.02 -16.43
C HIS A 96 -17.88 -11.93 -15.84
N HIS A 97 -17.98 -11.68 -14.56
CA HIS A 97 -19.24 -11.66 -13.80
C HIS A 97 -19.91 -10.28 -13.78
N LEU A 98 -19.25 -9.22 -14.28
CA LEU A 98 -19.80 -7.86 -14.32
C LEU A 98 -21.05 -7.76 -15.19
N LEU A 99 -22.08 -7.08 -14.71
CA LEU A 99 -23.23 -6.64 -15.46
C LEU A 99 -22.97 -5.22 -15.96
N LEU A 100 -22.78 -5.09 -17.26
CA LEU A 100 -22.43 -3.85 -17.94
C LEU A 100 -23.51 -3.46 -18.95
N GLY A 101 -23.74 -2.17 -19.13
CA GLY A 101 -24.51 -1.66 -20.26
C GLY A 101 -23.73 -1.86 -21.58
N ARG A 102 -24.44 -1.89 -22.69
CA ARG A 102 -23.88 -2.17 -24.03
C ARG A 102 -22.76 -1.19 -24.42
N GLY A 103 -22.86 0.05 -23.98
CA GLY A 103 -21.84 1.07 -24.24
C GLY A 103 -20.54 0.76 -23.53
N GLU A 104 -20.61 0.43 -22.26
CA GLU A 104 -19.46 0.10 -21.41
C GLU A 104 -18.83 -1.23 -21.83
N GLU A 105 -19.63 -2.23 -22.18
CA GLU A 105 -19.18 -3.51 -22.70
C GLU A 105 -18.32 -3.32 -23.98
N LYS A 106 -18.81 -2.53 -24.95
CA LYS A 106 -18.10 -2.26 -26.21
C LYS A 106 -16.76 -1.54 -26.03
N THR A 107 -16.60 -0.77 -24.96
CA THR A 107 -15.35 -0.06 -24.65
C THR A 107 -14.40 -0.87 -23.77
N GLY A 108 -14.64 -2.18 -23.62
CA GLY A 108 -13.78 -3.09 -22.86
C GLY A 108 -13.95 -2.93 -21.34
N GLY A 109 -15.13 -2.54 -20.86
CA GLY A 109 -15.43 -2.29 -19.44
C GLY A 109 -14.99 -3.44 -18.52
N ARG A 110 -15.16 -4.71 -18.97
CA ARG A 110 -14.76 -5.90 -18.17
C ARG A 110 -13.29 -5.94 -17.79
N SER A 111 -12.42 -5.27 -18.52
CA SER A 111 -10.97 -5.24 -18.29
C SER A 111 -10.46 -3.91 -17.76
N LYS A 112 -11.32 -2.89 -17.65
CA LYS A 112 -10.94 -1.57 -17.11
C LYS A 112 -10.55 -1.68 -15.65
N ARG A 113 -9.34 -1.22 -15.32
CA ARG A 113 -8.80 -1.31 -13.95
C ARG A 113 -9.69 -0.66 -12.91
N SER A 114 -10.23 0.53 -13.20
CA SER A 114 -11.13 1.21 -12.26
C SER A 114 -12.41 0.42 -11.99
N LEU A 115 -13.06 -0.12 -13.02
CA LEU A 115 -14.28 -0.91 -12.84
C LEU A 115 -14.01 -2.19 -12.04
N LEU A 116 -12.89 -2.84 -12.31
CA LEU A 116 -12.50 -4.05 -11.58
C LEU A 116 -12.21 -3.75 -10.10
N ALA A 117 -11.49 -2.66 -9.81
CA ALA A 117 -11.20 -2.24 -8.45
C ALA A 117 -12.48 -1.90 -7.68
N ASN A 118 -13.32 -1.03 -8.24
CA ASN A 118 -14.58 -0.61 -7.64
C ASN A 118 -15.51 -1.81 -7.37
N THR A 119 -15.59 -2.76 -8.32
CA THR A 119 -16.39 -3.98 -8.13
C THR A 119 -15.79 -4.90 -7.07
N PHE A 120 -14.47 -4.94 -6.94
CA PHE A 120 -13.82 -5.73 -5.88
C PHE A 120 -14.15 -5.15 -4.49
N GLU A 121 -14.16 -3.84 -4.34
CA GLU A 121 -14.63 -3.17 -3.11
C GLU A 121 -16.11 -3.46 -2.86
N ALA A 122 -16.96 -3.33 -3.89
CA ALA A 122 -18.38 -3.67 -3.77
C ALA A 122 -18.60 -5.15 -3.37
N LEU A 123 -17.76 -6.08 -3.83
CA LEU A 123 -17.78 -7.48 -3.43
C LEU A 123 -17.43 -7.66 -1.94
N ILE A 124 -16.46 -6.92 -1.42
CA ILE A 124 -16.13 -6.91 0.01
C ILE A 124 -17.33 -6.45 0.83
N ALA A 125 -17.99 -5.35 0.39
CA ALA A 125 -19.24 -4.91 1.04
C ALA A 125 -20.33 -5.95 0.97
N ALA A 126 -20.47 -6.65 -0.16
CA ALA A 126 -21.46 -7.72 -0.31
C ALA A 126 -21.23 -8.86 0.70
N ILE A 127 -19.98 -9.32 0.83
CA ILE A 127 -19.62 -10.35 1.80
C ILE A 127 -19.91 -9.88 3.24
N TYR A 128 -19.59 -8.61 3.53
CA TYR A 128 -19.90 -8.00 4.83
C TYR A 128 -21.41 -7.97 5.13
N LEU A 129 -22.21 -7.52 4.16
CA LEU A 129 -23.67 -7.39 4.34
C LEU A 129 -24.35 -8.75 4.47
N ASP A 130 -23.83 -9.79 3.82
CA ASP A 130 -24.39 -11.14 3.83
C ASP A 130 -23.88 -11.99 5.00
N GLY A 131 -22.58 -11.93 5.32
CA GLY A 131 -21.90 -12.79 6.29
C GLY A 131 -21.29 -12.09 7.50
N GLY A 132 -21.40 -10.76 7.57
CA GLY A 132 -20.85 -9.98 8.67
C GLY A 132 -19.35 -9.70 8.56
N PHE A 133 -18.84 -9.02 9.59
CA PHE A 133 -17.45 -8.53 9.60
C PHE A 133 -16.41 -9.65 9.50
N ASP A 134 -16.60 -10.74 10.21
CA ASP A 134 -15.64 -11.85 10.21
C ASP A 134 -15.51 -12.52 8.84
N ALA A 135 -16.61 -12.63 8.08
CA ALA A 135 -16.58 -13.15 6.72
C ALA A 135 -15.76 -12.22 5.80
N ALA A 136 -15.99 -10.91 5.85
CA ALA A 136 -15.25 -9.92 5.10
C ALA A 136 -13.75 -9.90 5.50
N LYS A 137 -13.46 -9.97 6.80
CA LYS A 137 -12.09 -10.03 7.33
C LYS A 137 -11.34 -11.26 6.83
N ASN A 138 -11.96 -12.43 6.85
CA ASN A 138 -11.35 -13.66 6.35
C ASN A 138 -11.07 -13.58 4.85
N PHE A 139 -12.01 -13.02 4.07
CA PHE A 139 -11.83 -12.80 2.64
C PHE A 139 -10.66 -11.86 2.36
N VAL A 140 -10.62 -10.69 2.97
CA VAL A 140 -9.54 -9.72 2.80
C VAL A 140 -8.20 -10.32 3.24
N HIS A 141 -8.15 -10.98 4.39
CA HIS A 141 -6.92 -11.63 4.86
C HIS A 141 -6.41 -12.67 3.87
N HIS A 142 -7.29 -13.50 3.32
CA HIS A 142 -6.90 -14.53 2.35
C HIS A 142 -6.25 -13.92 1.10
N TYR A 143 -6.83 -12.85 0.55
CA TYR A 143 -6.34 -12.25 -0.70
C TYR A 143 -5.18 -11.28 -0.52
N PHE A 144 -5.00 -10.68 0.66
CA PHE A 144 -4.00 -9.63 0.87
C PHE A 144 -2.82 -10.04 1.73
N LYS A 145 -2.87 -11.18 2.43
CA LYS A 145 -1.79 -11.63 3.32
C LYS A 145 -0.41 -11.63 2.64
N GLU A 146 -0.30 -12.27 1.48
CA GLU A 146 0.95 -12.33 0.73
C GLU A 146 1.34 -10.95 0.19
N THR A 147 0.36 -10.18 -0.31
CA THR A 147 0.61 -8.81 -0.79
C THR A 147 1.13 -7.91 0.31
N ILE A 148 0.56 -7.98 1.52
CA ILE A 148 1.03 -7.23 2.68
C ILE A 148 2.47 -7.64 3.01
N HIS A 149 2.74 -8.94 3.10
CA HIS A 149 4.08 -9.45 3.36
C HIS A 149 5.09 -8.97 2.32
N ASP A 150 4.79 -9.14 1.04
CA ASP A 150 5.66 -8.73 -0.06
C ASP A 150 5.91 -7.22 -0.09
N VAL A 151 4.89 -6.41 0.17
CA VAL A 151 5.02 -4.96 0.20
C VAL A 151 5.88 -4.53 1.36
N VAL A 152 5.65 -5.08 2.54
CA VAL A 152 6.43 -4.78 3.73
C VAL A 152 7.87 -5.25 3.57
N GLU A 153 8.12 -6.47 3.06
CA GLU A 153 9.47 -6.98 2.77
C GLU A 153 10.19 -6.11 1.73
N ARG A 154 9.50 -5.70 0.66
CA ARG A 154 10.08 -4.82 -0.38
C ARG A 154 10.25 -3.40 0.12
N ASP A 155 9.35 -2.92 0.95
CA ASP A 155 9.40 -1.57 1.53
C ASP A 155 10.49 -1.47 2.61
N PHE A 156 10.94 -2.60 3.18
CA PHE A 156 12.22 -2.69 3.90
C PHE A 156 13.40 -2.34 2.97
N HIS A 157 13.24 -2.51 1.65
CA HIS A 157 14.19 -2.04 0.64
C HIS A 157 13.85 -0.64 0.08
N PHE A 158 12.60 -0.15 0.23
CA PHE A 158 12.15 1.20 -0.12
C PHE A 158 11.90 2.08 1.11
N ASN A 159 12.54 1.73 2.21
CA ASN A 159 12.40 2.47 3.44
C ASN A 159 12.63 3.96 3.19
N ASP A 160 11.67 4.77 3.58
CA ASP A 160 11.86 6.21 3.74
C ASP A 160 12.70 6.45 5.02
N PHE A 161 13.91 5.85 5.04
CA PHE A 161 14.86 6.06 6.13
C PHE A 161 15.16 7.53 6.34
N LYS A 162 14.99 8.35 5.30
CA LYS A 162 15.09 9.81 5.41
C LYS A 162 14.03 10.35 6.36
N SER A 163 12.77 9.97 6.19
CA SER A 163 11.68 10.39 7.09
C SER A 163 11.83 9.78 8.49
N ILE A 164 12.11 8.48 8.57
CA ILE A 164 12.30 7.78 9.86
C ILE A 164 13.44 8.41 10.66
N LEU A 165 14.57 8.66 10.03
CA LEU A 165 15.73 9.32 10.67
C LEU A 165 15.39 10.75 11.08
N GLN A 166 14.69 11.49 10.23
CA GLN A 166 14.28 12.86 10.55
C GLN A 166 13.34 12.90 11.75
N GLU A 167 12.32 12.05 11.80
CA GLU A 167 11.40 11.93 12.93
C GLU A 167 12.15 11.56 14.22
N LYS A 168 13.09 10.60 14.12
CA LYS A 168 13.90 10.17 15.25
C LYS A 168 14.79 11.31 15.76
N LEU A 169 15.47 12.04 14.87
CA LEU A 169 16.28 13.19 15.25
C LEU A 169 15.44 14.29 15.90
N GLN A 170 14.28 14.61 15.34
CA GLN A 170 13.35 15.57 15.93
C GLN A 170 12.87 15.14 17.32
N SER A 171 12.62 13.84 17.53
CA SER A 171 12.18 13.32 18.84
C SER A 171 13.21 13.51 19.95
N ILE A 172 14.49 13.62 19.60
CA ILE A 172 15.60 13.90 20.54
C ILE A 172 16.07 15.35 20.49
N GLY A 173 15.32 16.23 19.82
CA GLY A 173 15.61 17.67 19.76
C GLY A 173 16.69 18.06 18.73
N GLU A 174 17.05 17.16 17.82
CA GLU A 174 18.03 17.42 16.77
C GLU A 174 17.41 18.07 15.52
N LEU A 175 18.26 18.79 14.78
CA LEU A 175 17.88 19.34 13.47
C LEU A 175 17.80 18.23 12.41
N PRO A 176 17.00 18.44 11.33
CA PRO A 176 17.00 17.54 10.19
C PRO A 176 18.41 17.33 9.62
N PRO A 177 18.72 16.14 9.10
CA PRO A 177 20.01 15.85 8.51
C PRO A 177 20.15 16.49 7.13
N ASP A 178 21.39 16.86 6.75
CA ASP A 178 21.74 17.31 5.40
C ASP A 178 22.31 16.15 4.58
N TYR A 179 22.02 16.15 3.27
CA TYR A 179 22.48 15.15 2.32
C TYR A 179 23.35 15.81 1.24
N GLY A 180 24.56 15.31 1.04
CA GLY A 180 25.49 15.80 0.04
C GLY A 180 25.96 14.71 -0.91
N ILE A 181 25.91 14.95 -2.23
CA ILE A 181 26.54 14.05 -3.21
C ILE A 181 28.04 14.27 -3.14
N ILE A 182 28.79 13.22 -2.78
CA ILE A 182 30.25 13.27 -2.70
C ILE A 182 30.93 12.72 -3.94
N LEU A 183 30.26 11.81 -4.68
CA LEU A 183 30.84 11.20 -5.87
C LEU A 183 29.76 10.67 -6.80
N GLU A 184 29.96 10.79 -8.11
CA GLU A 184 29.17 10.12 -9.14
C GLU A 184 30.16 9.29 -10.00
N GLU A 185 29.93 7.97 -10.05
CA GLU A 185 30.78 7.04 -10.79
C GLU A 185 30.02 6.33 -11.90
N GLY A 186 30.73 5.86 -12.94
CA GLY A 186 30.21 5.04 -14.02
C GLY A 186 29.61 5.80 -15.21
N PRO A 187 29.37 5.10 -16.33
CA PRO A 187 28.79 5.68 -17.54
C PRO A 187 27.33 6.08 -17.32
N HIS A 188 26.80 6.97 -18.17
CA HIS A 188 25.46 7.55 -18.04
C HIS A 188 24.31 6.54 -17.79
N HIS A 189 24.44 5.31 -18.28
CA HIS A 189 23.44 4.24 -18.16
C HIS A 189 23.67 3.29 -16.97
N GLN A 190 24.77 3.48 -16.22
CA GLN A 190 25.14 2.68 -15.04
C GLN A 190 25.79 3.57 -13.97
N LYS A 191 25.24 4.77 -13.75
CA LYS A 191 25.72 5.67 -12.71
C LYS A 191 25.50 5.09 -11.32
N VAL A 192 26.51 5.24 -10.46
CA VAL A 192 26.43 5.01 -9.02
C VAL A 192 26.66 6.35 -8.33
N PHE A 193 25.73 6.69 -7.45
CA PHE A 193 25.79 7.89 -6.63
C PHE A 193 26.29 7.53 -5.24
N HIS A 194 27.20 8.34 -4.71
CA HIS A 194 27.65 8.28 -3.32
C HIS A 194 27.18 9.55 -2.61
N VAL A 195 26.46 9.38 -1.51
CA VAL A 195 25.86 10.48 -0.74
C VAL A 195 26.33 10.39 0.70
N ASP A 196 26.89 11.48 1.24
CA ASP A 196 27.10 11.60 2.68
C ASP A 196 25.84 12.17 3.35
N ILE A 197 25.65 11.77 4.60
CA ILE A 197 24.66 12.34 5.47
C ILE A 197 25.35 13.04 6.64
N ARG A 198 24.90 14.26 6.94
CA ARG A 198 25.45 15.09 8.00
C ARG A 198 24.41 15.46 9.03
N ILE A 199 24.78 15.32 10.29
CA ILE A 199 24.02 15.79 11.44
C ILE A 199 24.91 16.79 12.19
N ARG A 200 24.43 18.01 12.45
CA ARG A 200 25.23 19.12 13.01
C ARG A 200 26.53 19.36 12.23
N ASN A 201 26.49 19.30 10.89
CA ASN A 201 27.68 19.39 10.00
C ASN A 201 28.72 18.25 10.17
N VAL A 202 28.43 17.22 10.93
CA VAL A 202 29.24 16.01 11.07
C VAL A 202 28.79 14.96 10.09
N ALA A 203 29.69 14.50 9.19
CA ALA A 203 29.39 13.35 8.34
C ALA A 203 29.29 12.08 9.22
N VAL A 204 28.12 11.47 9.22
CA VAL A 204 27.83 10.32 10.10
C VAL A 204 27.77 9.00 9.31
N ALA A 205 27.35 9.04 8.06
CA ALA A 205 27.30 7.85 7.21
C ALA A 205 27.45 8.23 5.73
N CYS A 206 27.76 7.23 4.90
CA CYS A 206 27.77 7.35 3.44
C CYS A 206 26.93 6.23 2.83
N GLY A 207 26.03 6.61 1.90
CA GLY A 207 25.18 5.68 1.16
C GLY A 207 25.52 5.65 -0.31
N THR A 208 25.15 4.56 -0.97
CA THR A 208 25.35 4.33 -2.39
C THR A 208 24.05 3.89 -3.06
N GLY A 209 23.84 4.24 -4.33
CA GLY A 209 22.67 3.82 -5.08
C GLY A 209 22.81 4.13 -6.57
N THR A 210 21.97 3.51 -7.38
CA THR A 210 21.90 3.76 -8.84
C THR A 210 21.15 5.06 -9.17
N THR A 211 20.42 5.59 -8.20
CA THR A 211 19.81 6.92 -8.24
C THR A 211 20.23 7.72 -7.01
N LYS A 212 20.13 9.06 -7.11
CA LYS A 212 20.38 9.95 -5.95
C LYS A 212 19.50 9.58 -4.76
N LYS A 213 18.22 9.30 -5.04
CA LYS A 213 17.23 8.92 -4.01
C LYS A 213 17.61 7.63 -3.31
N GLU A 214 18.04 6.61 -4.02
CA GLU A 214 18.52 5.35 -3.43
C GLU A 214 19.76 5.57 -2.56
N ALA A 215 20.73 6.34 -3.03
CA ALA A 215 21.94 6.65 -2.27
C ALA A 215 21.63 7.43 -0.97
N GLU A 216 20.69 8.40 -1.04
CA GLU A 216 20.21 9.13 0.14
C GLU A 216 19.51 8.22 1.14
N GLN A 217 18.69 7.29 0.68
CA GLN A 217 17.99 6.32 1.54
C GLN A 217 18.98 5.34 2.20
N ASP A 218 20.00 4.85 1.46
CA ASP A 218 21.04 3.99 2.02
C ASP A 218 21.89 4.73 3.07
N ALA A 219 22.21 6.01 2.82
CA ALA A 219 22.90 6.85 3.80
C ALA A 219 22.07 7.05 5.08
N ALA A 220 20.78 7.33 4.91
CA ALA A 220 19.85 7.51 6.01
C ALA A 220 19.67 6.23 6.84
N LYS A 221 19.59 5.08 6.18
CA LYS A 221 19.52 3.76 6.84
C LYS A 221 20.72 3.54 7.75
N LYS A 222 21.94 3.71 7.20
CA LYS A 222 23.16 3.52 7.96
C LYS A 222 23.27 4.47 9.15
N ALA A 223 22.86 5.74 8.96
CA ALA A 223 22.82 6.73 10.05
C ALA A 223 21.79 6.35 11.13
N TYR A 224 20.63 5.85 10.73
CA TYR A 224 19.60 5.38 11.66
C TYR A 224 20.08 4.17 12.49
N GLU A 225 20.72 3.19 11.86
CA GLU A 225 21.30 2.02 12.52
C GLU A 225 22.36 2.43 13.57
N GLN A 226 23.21 3.40 13.25
CA GLN A 226 24.20 3.96 14.19
C GLN A 226 23.53 4.69 15.36
N LEU A 227 22.43 5.41 15.09
CA LEU A 227 21.65 6.10 16.14
C LEU A 227 21.01 5.08 17.08
N ALA A 228 20.43 4.01 16.53
CA ALA A 228 19.81 2.94 17.32
C ALA A 228 20.83 2.15 18.16
N GLY A 229 22.09 2.03 17.67
CA GLY A 229 23.20 1.41 18.39
C GLY A 229 23.87 2.31 19.44
N GLY A 230 23.44 3.58 19.59
CA GLY A 230 24.06 4.56 20.50
C GLY A 230 25.42 5.12 20.03
N GLU A 231 25.91 4.68 18.88
CA GLU A 231 27.20 5.12 18.31
C GLU A 231 27.16 6.58 17.86
N LEU A 232 26.00 7.03 17.38
CA LEU A 232 25.82 8.39 16.88
C LEU A 232 25.91 9.43 18.00
N GLU A 233 25.29 9.14 19.16
CA GLU A 233 25.37 10.02 20.35
C GLU A 233 26.82 10.17 20.81
N TYR A 234 27.59 9.09 20.78
CA TYR A 234 29.02 9.10 21.07
C TYR A 234 29.83 9.94 20.05
N LEU A 235 29.53 9.81 18.77
CA LEU A 235 30.19 10.57 17.69
C LEU A 235 29.90 12.07 17.77
N LEU A 236 28.66 12.45 18.08
CA LEU A 236 28.27 13.85 18.25
C LEU A 236 28.88 14.47 19.51
N ALA A 237 28.88 13.76 20.64
CA ALA A 237 29.47 14.21 21.90
C ALA A 237 31.00 14.38 21.83
N LYS A 238 31.70 13.50 21.09
CA LYS A 238 33.18 13.53 21.00
C LYS A 238 33.71 14.74 20.21
N ARG A 239 32.90 15.40 19.38
CA ARG A 239 33.29 16.58 18.62
C ARG A 239 32.87 17.92 19.27
N GLU A 240 32.00 17.90 20.28
CA GLU A 240 31.72 19.09 21.13
C GLU A 240 32.87 19.37 22.12
N ASN A 241 33.71 18.37 22.39
CA ASN A 241 34.94 18.51 23.18
C ASN A 241 36.15 18.06 22.36
N PRO A 242 36.71 18.88 21.45
CA PRO A 242 38.01 18.59 20.88
C PRO A 242 39.01 18.63 22.04
N VAL A 243 39.56 17.45 22.37
CA VAL A 243 40.62 17.32 23.37
C VAL A 243 41.72 18.30 23.02
N SER A 244 41.90 19.31 23.91
CA SER A 244 43.01 20.25 23.92
C SER A 244 44.36 19.55 24.01
#